data_f700e0277251bf4614d3001384419465
#
_entry.id   f700e0277251bf4614d3001384419465
#
_cell.length_a   1.000
_cell.length_b   1.000
_cell.length_c   1.000
_cell.angle_alpha   90.00
_cell.angle_beta   90.00
_cell.angle_gamma   90.00
#
_symmetry.space_group_name_H-M   'P 1'
#
loop_
_entity.id
_entity.type
_entity.pdbx_description
1 polymer ?
#
loop_
_entity_poly.entity_id
_entity_poly.type
_entity_poly.pdbx_seq_one_letter_code
_entity_poly.pdbx_strand_id
1 'polypeptide(L)'
;MSAVLVIGGSGAVGGFLLARLRAASHELLALSRVVRADSDGLRWLHGGLDAALAMPDCDSIVSAGPLDQFTAWLQQAQPGRLRRVVALSSMSAASKLASSDPAERDLAARLGRAERDLTVRCGQLGVDWTVLRPTLIYGAGLDHSLTPLARRAQRWRLFPLLPAARGLRQPVHADDVAAACVAALSGAAAGQVLELGGGERLSYAQMLRRVRAGLGRPTLGLPLDINLLRAVTWITGRGGGMVQRLKQDLVADNGPLQALLGVNPRGFRPGPECWIAAAQQDGHGAVTGSS
;
A
#
# COMPACT_ATOMS: atom_id res chain seq x y z
N MET A 1 5.65 5.39 27.17
CA MET A 1 5.09 5.49 25.81
C MET A 1 6.25 5.46 24.83
N SER A 2 6.16 4.71 23.75
CA SER A 2 7.21 4.71 22.71
C SER A 2 6.85 5.73 21.62
N ALA A 3 7.84 6.49 21.17
CA ALA A 3 7.67 7.44 20.07
C ALA A 3 7.84 6.71 18.73
N VAL A 4 6.87 6.87 17.82
CA VAL A 4 6.88 6.25 16.51
C VAL A 4 6.86 7.30 15.41
N LEU A 5 7.89 7.28 14.55
CA LEU A 5 7.90 8.09 13.34
C LEU A 5 7.14 7.37 12.22
N VAL A 6 6.13 8.01 11.66
CA VAL A 6 5.36 7.52 10.51
C VAL A 6 5.73 8.30 9.26
N ILE A 7 6.29 7.60 8.27
CA ILE A 7 6.58 8.13 6.94
C ILE A 7 5.46 7.69 6.01
N GLY A 8 4.91 8.62 5.23
CA GLY A 8 3.75 8.34 4.38
C GLY A 8 2.40 8.37 5.12
N GLY A 9 2.33 9.05 6.27
CA GLY A 9 1.11 9.18 7.08
C GLY A 9 -0.11 9.76 6.35
N SER A 10 0.09 10.52 5.27
CA SER A 10 -0.98 11.04 4.40
C SER A 10 -1.35 10.13 3.23
N GLY A 11 -0.69 8.97 3.08
CA GLY A 11 -0.91 8.03 1.99
C GLY A 11 -2.06 7.04 2.25
N ALA A 12 -2.25 6.10 1.33
CA ALA A 12 -3.34 5.12 1.37
C ALA A 12 -3.37 4.28 2.66
N VAL A 13 -2.21 3.89 3.17
CA VAL A 13 -2.09 3.12 4.42
C VAL A 13 -2.00 4.04 5.63
N GLY A 14 -1.45 5.26 5.42
CA GLY A 14 -1.04 6.16 6.50
C GLY A 14 -2.16 6.57 7.44
N GLY A 15 -3.36 6.90 6.93
CA GLY A 15 -4.49 7.27 7.76
C GLY A 15 -4.92 6.17 8.73
N PHE A 16 -5.02 4.94 8.24
CA PHE A 16 -5.32 3.76 9.08
C PHE A 16 -4.18 3.48 10.07
N LEU A 17 -2.95 3.63 9.63
CA LEU A 17 -1.77 3.41 10.47
C LEU A 17 -1.73 4.39 11.65
N LEU A 18 -1.93 5.68 11.41
CA LEU A 18 -1.98 6.70 12.45
C LEU A 18 -3.12 6.44 13.44
N ALA A 19 -4.32 6.07 12.95
CA ALA A 19 -5.45 5.74 13.80
C ALA A 19 -5.15 4.54 14.73
N ARG A 20 -4.56 3.47 14.18
CA ARG A 20 -4.20 2.27 14.94
C ARG A 20 -3.11 2.51 15.97
N LEU A 21 -2.06 3.25 15.59
CA LEU A 21 -0.96 3.59 16.50
C LEU A 21 -1.44 4.50 17.64
N ARG A 22 -2.34 5.44 17.35
CA ARG A 22 -2.97 6.29 18.38
C ARG A 22 -3.80 5.45 19.34
N ALA A 23 -4.59 4.51 18.86
CA ALA A 23 -5.37 3.58 19.69
C ALA A 23 -4.47 2.71 20.58
N ALA A 24 -3.23 2.44 20.16
CA ALA A 24 -2.22 1.73 20.94
C ALA A 24 -1.40 2.66 21.88
N SER A 25 -1.80 3.92 22.05
CA SER A 25 -1.20 4.91 22.97
C SER A 25 0.28 5.20 22.68
N HIS A 26 0.69 5.20 21.42
CA HIS A 26 2.01 5.66 21.00
C HIS A 26 2.01 7.19 20.84
N GLU A 27 3.17 7.82 21.16
CA GLU A 27 3.46 9.19 20.74
C GLU A 27 3.83 9.18 19.24
N LEU A 28 3.15 9.99 18.43
CA LEU A 28 3.29 9.91 16.98
C LEU A 28 3.98 11.15 16.41
N LEU A 29 4.98 10.90 15.58
CA LEU A 29 5.60 11.86 14.69
C LEU A 29 5.25 11.45 13.27
N ALA A 30 4.66 12.31 12.45
CA ALA A 30 4.34 11.99 11.08
C ALA A 30 4.97 12.98 10.10
N LEU A 31 5.62 12.47 9.06
CA LEU A 31 6.25 13.30 8.04
C LEU A 31 5.25 13.65 6.93
N SER A 32 5.17 14.93 6.57
CA SER A 32 4.34 15.41 5.46
C SER A 32 5.03 16.54 4.69
N ARG A 33 4.95 16.49 3.36
CA ARG A 33 5.41 17.56 2.47
C ARG A 33 4.48 18.78 2.46
N VAL A 34 3.29 18.63 3.00
CA VAL A 34 2.30 19.70 3.18
C VAL A 34 2.21 19.99 4.66
N VAL A 35 2.20 21.28 5.02
CA VAL A 35 2.00 21.71 6.40
C VAL A 35 0.65 21.20 6.91
N ARG A 36 0.67 20.56 8.07
CA ARG A 36 -0.51 20.02 8.75
C ARG A 36 -0.54 20.47 10.19
N ALA A 37 -1.73 20.68 10.72
CA ALA A 37 -1.90 20.98 12.12
C ALA A 37 -1.66 19.74 12.98
N ASP A 38 -0.98 19.94 14.11
CA ASP A 38 -0.84 18.92 15.12
C ASP A 38 -2.19 18.59 15.77
N SER A 39 -2.31 17.41 16.31
CA SER A 39 -3.48 16.98 17.07
C SER A 39 -3.02 16.17 18.29
N ASP A 40 -3.92 15.87 19.20
CA ASP A 40 -3.58 15.15 20.42
C ASP A 40 -2.86 13.83 20.10
N GLY A 41 -1.67 13.67 20.68
CA GLY A 41 -0.80 12.51 20.47
C GLY A 41 -0.16 12.39 19.07
N LEU A 42 -0.34 13.39 18.17
CA LEU A 42 0.27 13.40 16.83
C LEU A 42 0.87 14.75 16.49
N ARG A 43 2.17 14.79 16.26
CA ARG A 43 2.92 15.94 15.75
C ARG A 43 3.34 15.74 14.30
N TRP A 44 3.05 16.72 13.45
CA TRP A 44 3.44 16.70 12.05
C TRP A 44 4.77 17.41 11.81
N LEU A 45 5.71 16.70 11.23
CA LEU A 45 6.97 17.25 10.75
C LEU A 45 6.79 17.66 9.29
N HIS A 46 7.05 18.94 8.99
CA HIS A 46 7.03 19.42 7.61
C HIS A 46 8.35 19.13 6.91
N GLY A 47 8.30 18.43 5.79
CA GLY A 47 9.48 18.10 4.99
C GLY A 47 9.31 16.85 4.13
N GLY A 48 10.37 16.50 3.43
CA GLY A 48 10.50 15.27 2.63
C GLY A 48 11.61 14.36 3.17
N LEU A 49 11.79 13.22 2.55
CA LEU A 49 12.92 12.32 2.81
C LEU A 49 14.15 12.79 2.02
N ASP A 50 14.64 13.95 2.36
CA ASP A 50 15.86 14.53 1.79
C ASP A 50 16.96 14.63 2.87
N ALA A 51 18.15 14.98 2.45
CA ALA A 51 19.31 15.06 3.35
C ALA A 51 19.19 16.14 4.44
N ALA A 52 18.25 17.07 4.32
CA ALA A 52 18.03 18.14 5.29
C ALA A 52 17.18 17.70 6.48
N LEU A 53 16.44 16.59 6.37
CA LEU A 53 15.63 16.07 7.45
C LEU A 53 16.51 15.32 8.46
N ALA A 54 16.80 15.96 9.60
CA ALA A 54 17.42 15.28 10.72
C ALA A 54 16.52 14.16 11.26
N MET A 55 17.11 13.06 11.72
CA MET A 55 16.38 11.97 12.38
C MET A 55 15.67 12.50 13.62
N PRO A 56 14.35 12.43 13.70
CA PRO A 56 13.63 12.75 14.92
C PRO A 56 13.95 11.74 16.03
N ASP A 57 13.88 12.17 17.27
CA ASP A 57 14.06 11.27 18.41
C ASP A 57 12.85 10.35 18.54
N CYS A 58 13.00 9.09 18.11
CA CYS A 58 11.95 8.07 18.12
C CYS A 58 12.51 6.67 18.39
N ASP A 59 11.66 5.80 18.96
CA ASP A 59 12.02 4.41 19.25
C ASP A 59 11.81 3.51 18.03
N SER A 60 10.87 3.86 17.17
CA SER A 60 10.50 3.05 16.00
C SER A 60 10.14 3.93 14.79
N ILE A 61 10.36 3.39 13.61
CA ILE A 61 9.92 3.99 12.34
C ILE A 61 8.99 3.03 11.63
N VAL A 62 7.84 3.53 11.15
CA VAL A 62 7.00 2.82 10.18
C VAL A 62 6.98 3.61 8.88
N SER A 63 7.58 3.05 7.84
CA SER A 63 7.62 3.67 6.51
C SER A 63 6.59 3.05 5.57
N ALA A 64 5.53 3.80 5.27
CA ALA A 64 4.54 3.52 4.24
C ALA A 64 4.74 4.43 3.00
N GLY A 65 5.90 5.07 2.88
CA GLY A 65 6.32 5.88 1.73
C GLY A 65 7.15 5.09 0.70
N PRO A 66 7.73 5.76 -0.30
CA PRO A 66 8.63 5.14 -1.27
C PRO A 66 9.86 4.55 -0.57
N LEU A 67 10.05 3.23 -0.72
CA LEU A 67 11.08 2.49 0.00
C LEU A 67 12.50 2.96 -0.36
N ASP A 68 12.75 3.23 -1.63
CA ASP A 68 14.04 3.70 -2.14
C ASP A 68 14.43 5.06 -1.53
N GLN A 69 13.49 6.01 -1.44
CA GLN A 69 13.73 7.30 -0.79
C GLN A 69 13.93 7.14 0.72
N PHE A 70 13.14 6.31 1.37
CA PHE A 70 13.28 6.02 2.79
C PHE A 70 14.66 5.43 3.10
N THR A 71 15.10 4.46 2.32
CA THR A 71 16.39 3.81 2.51
C THR A 71 17.55 4.78 2.27
N ALA A 72 17.48 5.61 1.22
CA ALA A 72 18.50 6.62 0.95
C ALA A 72 18.62 7.64 2.10
N TRP A 73 17.50 8.07 2.67
CA TRP A 73 17.49 8.93 3.85
C TRP A 73 18.08 8.23 5.09
N LEU A 74 17.68 6.97 5.34
CA LEU A 74 18.17 6.20 6.49
C LEU A 74 19.69 5.95 6.44
N GLN A 75 20.29 5.87 5.24
CA GLN A 75 21.74 5.75 5.09
C GLN A 75 22.51 6.93 5.71
N GLN A 76 21.94 8.12 5.68
CA GLN A 76 22.57 9.35 6.16
C GLN A 76 22.13 9.69 7.60
N ALA A 77 21.04 9.10 8.07
CA ALA A 77 20.46 9.40 9.37
C ALA A 77 21.35 8.87 10.54
N GLN A 78 21.43 9.67 11.60
CA GLN A 78 22.05 9.27 12.88
C GLN A 78 20.93 8.82 13.82
N PRO A 79 20.75 7.52 14.05
CA PRO A 79 19.57 6.99 14.74
C PRO A 79 19.75 6.99 16.26
N GLY A 80 19.54 8.07 16.93
CA GLY A 80 19.61 8.20 18.40
C GLY A 80 19.17 6.95 19.17
N ARG A 81 17.91 6.88 19.60
CA ARG A 81 17.35 5.73 20.34
C ARG A 81 16.54 4.75 19.47
N LEU A 82 16.65 4.83 18.15
CA LEU A 82 15.92 3.95 17.23
C LEU A 82 16.25 2.47 17.48
N ARG A 83 15.23 1.67 17.67
CA ARG A 83 15.34 0.21 17.92
C ARG A 83 14.70 -0.61 16.83
N ARG A 84 13.72 -0.05 16.10
CA ARG A 84 12.94 -0.84 15.13
C ARG A 84 12.51 -0.06 13.91
N VAL A 85 12.57 -0.73 12.76
CA VAL A 85 12.10 -0.22 11.48
C VAL A 85 11.11 -1.22 10.87
N VAL A 86 9.92 -0.75 10.53
CA VAL A 86 8.95 -1.49 9.71
C VAL A 86 8.79 -0.74 8.39
N ALA A 87 9.03 -1.39 7.27
CA ALA A 87 8.96 -0.75 5.96
C ALA A 87 8.03 -1.49 5.00
N LEU A 88 7.20 -0.73 4.28
CA LEU A 88 6.44 -1.27 3.17
C LEU A 88 7.30 -1.30 1.90
N SER A 89 7.35 -2.47 1.28
CA SER A 89 7.82 -2.71 -0.06
C SER A 89 6.63 -3.03 -0.98
N SER A 90 6.77 -3.96 -1.88
CA SER A 90 5.70 -4.44 -2.77
C SER A 90 6.00 -5.85 -3.26
N MET A 91 4.97 -6.67 -3.49
CA MET A 91 5.10 -7.92 -4.22
C MET A 91 5.72 -7.74 -5.62
N SER A 92 5.72 -6.52 -6.16
CA SER A 92 6.42 -6.20 -7.42
C SER A 92 7.93 -6.46 -7.34
N ALA A 93 8.55 -6.40 -6.17
CA ALA A 93 9.96 -6.72 -5.98
C ALA A 93 10.31 -8.15 -6.41
N ALA A 94 9.38 -9.08 -6.25
CA ALA A 94 9.57 -10.48 -6.64
C ALA A 94 8.84 -10.81 -7.97
N SER A 95 7.57 -10.43 -8.11
CA SER A 95 6.71 -10.86 -9.21
C SER A 95 7.06 -10.24 -10.56
N LYS A 96 7.80 -9.12 -10.60
CA LYS A 96 8.13 -8.40 -11.84
C LYS A 96 9.56 -8.57 -12.33
N LEU A 97 10.37 -9.38 -11.66
CA LEU A 97 11.78 -9.63 -12.06
C LEU A 97 11.89 -10.18 -13.49
N ALA A 98 10.98 -11.08 -13.88
CA ALA A 98 10.93 -11.70 -15.21
C ALA A 98 9.88 -11.04 -16.14
N SER A 99 9.42 -9.81 -15.86
CA SER A 99 8.47 -9.14 -16.74
C SER A 99 9.09 -8.85 -18.12
N SER A 100 8.30 -8.95 -19.18
CA SER A 100 8.68 -8.51 -20.52
C SER A 100 8.80 -6.98 -20.63
N ASP A 101 8.15 -6.22 -19.72
CA ASP A 101 8.19 -4.76 -19.65
C ASP A 101 9.45 -4.29 -18.92
N PRO A 102 10.36 -3.55 -19.59
CA PRO A 102 11.58 -3.03 -18.96
C PRO A 102 11.30 -2.16 -17.73
N ALA A 103 10.27 -1.31 -17.76
CA ALA A 103 9.93 -0.44 -16.64
C ALA A 103 9.48 -1.25 -15.40
N GLU A 104 8.83 -2.39 -15.61
CA GLU A 104 8.47 -3.31 -14.51
C GLU A 104 9.69 -4.01 -13.93
N ARG A 105 10.64 -4.44 -14.78
CA ARG A 105 11.91 -5.01 -14.29
C ARG A 105 12.74 -3.98 -13.53
N ASP A 106 12.80 -2.74 -14.01
CA ASP A 106 13.50 -1.66 -13.32
C ASP A 106 12.88 -1.35 -11.95
N LEU A 107 11.55 -1.35 -11.87
CA LEU A 107 10.84 -1.23 -10.60
C LEU A 107 11.20 -2.36 -9.63
N ALA A 108 11.16 -3.61 -10.10
CA ALA A 108 11.51 -4.77 -9.27
C ALA A 108 12.97 -4.70 -8.79
N ALA A 109 13.90 -4.36 -9.69
CA ALA A 109 15.31 -4.21 -9.36
C ALA A 109 15.55 -3.08 -8.35
N ARG A 110 14.87 -1.94 -8.49
CA ARG A 110 14.95 -0.81 -7.57
C ARG A 110 14.43 -1.18 -6.18
N LEU A 111 13.25 -1.81 -6.10
CA LEU A 111 12.70 -2.29 -4.84
C LEU A 111 13.61 -3.32 -4.16
N GLY A 112 14.10 -4.31 -4.91
CA GLY A 112 15.00 -5.32 -4.36
C GLY A 112 16.35 -4.75 -3.89
N ARG A 113 16.88 -3.70 -4.55
CA ARG A 113 18.04 -2.96 -4.03
C ARG A 113 17.71 -2.24 -2.73
N ALA A 114 16.61 -1.49 -2.69
CA ALA A 114 16.22 -0.74 -1.51
C ALA A 114 15.97 -1.67 -0.29
N GLU A 115 15.36 -2.84 -0.49
CA GLU A 115 15.21 -3.84 0.58
C GLU A 115 16.57 -4.30 1.13
N ARG A 116 17.52 -4.65 0.26
CA ARG A 116 18.87 -5.05 0.69
C ARG A 116 19.60 -3.92 1.41
N ASP A 117 19.56 -2.71 0.87
CA ASP A 117 20.22 -1.55 1.47
C ASP A 117 19.64 -1.24 2.85
N LEU A 118 18.29 -1.37 3.00
CA LEU A 118 17.62 -1.26 4.29
C LEU A 118 18.15 -2.29 5.30
N THR A 119 18.18 -3.57 4.90
CA THR A 119 18.60 -4.65 5.80
C THR A 119 20.05 -4.50 6.23
N VAL A 120 20.94 -4.15 5.30
CA VAL A 120 22.36 -3.88 5.59
C VAL A 120 22.49 -2.70 6.55
N ARG A 121 21.78 -1.59 6.28
CA ARG A 121 21.85 -0.40 7.15
C ARG A 121 21.32 -0.68 8.54
N CYS A 122 20.18 -1.32 8.69
CA CYS A 122 19.64 -1.69 10.00
C CYS A 122 20.60 -2.62 10.77
N GLY A 123 21.23 -3.57 10.09
CA GLY A 123 22.26 -4.44 10.69
C GLY A 123 23.47 -3.66 11.21
N GLN A 124 23.97 -2.67 10.44
CA GLN A 124 25.07 -1.80 10.88
C GLN A 124 24.71 -0.97 12.12
N LEU A 125 23.44 -0.61 12.25
CA LEU A 125 22.93 0.21 13.34
C LEU A 125 22.50 -0.62 14.58
N GLY A 126 22.47 -1.95 14.48
CA GLY A 126 21.90 -2.81 15.52
C GLY A 126 20.39 -2.60 15.72
N VAL A 127 19.67 -2.23 14.67
CA VAL A 127 18.23 -1.94 14.67
C VAL A 127 17.47 -3.12 14.08
N ASP A 128 16.43 -3.59 14.75
CA ASP A 128 15.51 -4.60 14.23
C ASP A 128 14.76 -4.06 13.02
N TRP A 129 14.53 -4.91 12.02
CA TRP A 129 13.78 -4.51 10.83
C TRP A 129 12.77 -5.57 10.42
N THR A 130 11.67 -5.12 9.81
CA THR A 130 10.69 -5.97 9.13
C THR A 130 10.27 -5.29 7.83
N VAL A 131 10.30 -6.04 6.73
CA VAL A 131 9.80 -5.57 5.44
C VAL A 131 8.50 -6.30 5.11
N LEU A 132 7.44 -5.56 4.81
CA LEU A 132 6.17 -6.10 4.36
C LEU A 132 6.01 -5.86 2.86
N ARG A 133 5.71 -6.91 2.09
CA ARG A 133 5.45 -6.86 0.64
C ARG A 133 3.97 -7.01 0.35
N PRO A 134 3.17 -5.95 0.41
CA PRO A 134 1.75 -6.03 0.07
C PRO A 134 1.55 -6.33 -1.42
N THR A 135 0.45 -7.01 -1.72
CA THR A 135 -0.10 -7.15 -3.06
C THR A 135 -0.79 -5.85 -3.51
N LEU A 136 -1.95 -5.94 -4.14
CA LEU A 136 -2.74 -4.79 -4.59
C LEU A 136 -3.47 -4.14 -3.41
N ILE A 137 -3.00 -2.99 -2.94
CA ILE A 137 -3.63 -2.25 -1.84
C ILE A 137 -4.87 -1.52 -2.36
N TYR A 138 -5.98 -1.54 -1.58
CA TYR A 138 -7.22 -0.81 -1.84
C TYR A 138 -7.87 -0.30 -0.55
N GLY A 139 -8.95 0.47 -0.64
CA GLY A 139 -9.82 0.81 0.50
C GLY A 139 -9.65 2.21 1.08
N ALA A 140 -8.67 2.98 0.60
CA ALA A 140 -8.42 4.35 1.08
C ALA A 140 -8.81 5.44 0.05
N GLY A 141 -9.27 5.06 -1.12
CA GLY A 141 -9.54 6.01 -2.21
C GLY A 141 -8.29 6.72 -2.76
N LEU A 142 -7.09 6.26 -2.42
CA LEU A 142 -5.81 6.89 -2.76
C LEU A 142 -4.89 5.96 -3.57
N ASP A 143 -5.31 4.71 -3.84
CA ASP A 143 -4.54 3.79 -4.67
C ASP A 143 -4.57 4.21 -6.15
N HIS A 144 -3.52 3.83 -6.88
CA HIS A 144 -3.33 4.17 -8.29
C HIS A 144 -3.89 3.09 -9.26
N SER A 145 -4.59 2.10 -8.77
CA SER A 145 -5.07 0.95 -9.54
C SER A 145 -6.58 0.84 -9.61
N LEU A 146 -7.23 0.47 -8.50
CA LEU A 146 -8.67 0.23 -8.47
C LEU A 146 -9.47 1.52 -8.29
N THR A 147 -9.00 2.46 -7.48
CA THR A 147 -9.69 3.76 -7.25
C THR A 147 -9.87 4.57 -8.53
N PRO A 148 -8.84 4.78 -9.40
CA PRO A 148 -9.05 5.50 -10.65
C PRO A 148 -10.06 4.81 -11.57
N LEU A 149 -10.06 3.48 -11.62
CA LEU A 149 -11.04 2.70 -12.39
C LEU A 149 -12.45 2.89 -11.85
N ALA A 150 -12.63 2.78 -10.53
CA ALA A 150 -13.90 2.95 -9.84
C ALA A 150 -14.47 4.37 -10.08
N ARG A 151 -13.66 5.42 -9.89
CA ARG A 151 -14.07 6.81 -10.09
C ARG A 151 -14.47 7.10 -11.55
N ARG A 152 -13.71 6.61 -12.53
CA ARG A 152 -14.07 6.74 -13.94
C ARG A 152 -15.40 6.04 -14.24
N ALA A 153 -15.58 4.83 -13.71
CA ALA A 153 -16.82 4.09 -13.91
C ALA A 153 -18.02 4.78 -13.25
N GLN A 154 -17.86 5.36 -12.07
CA GLN A 154 -18.90 6.15 -11.40
C GLN A 154 -19.28 7.41 -12.21
N ARG A 155 -18.28 8.07 -12.85
CA ARG A 155 -18.49 9.26 -13.68
C ARG A 155 -19.17 8.95 -15.01
N TRP A 156 -18.68 7.93 -15.71
CA TRP A 156 -19.15 7.62 -17.07
C TRP A 156 -20.27 6.57 -17.13
N ARG A 157 -20.61 5.96 -15.98
CA ARG A 157 -21.59 4.87 -15.87
C ARG A 157 -21.23 3.63 -16.72
N LEU A 158 -19.97 3.49 -17.10
CA LEU A 158 -19.43 2.38 -17.86
C LEU A 158 -18.32 1.69 -17.07
N PHE A 159 -18.33 0.36 -17.00
CA PHE A 159 -17.32 -0.42 -16.34
C PHE A 159 -16.73 -1.50 -17.26
N PRO A 160 -15.40 -1.51 -17.48
CA PRO A 160 -14.78 -2.53 -18.32
C PRO A 160 -14.77 -3.88 -17.59
N LEU A 161 -15.26 -4.92 -18.25
CA LEU A 161 -15.18 -6.30 -17.79
C LEU A 161 -14.23 -7.08 -18.68
N LEU A 162 -13.40 -7.93 -18.09
CA LEU A 162 -12.42 -8.76 -18.77
C LEU A 162 -12.68 -10.24 -18.45
N PRO A 163 -13.71 -10.87 -19.07
CA PRO A 163 -14.13 -12.23 -18.71
C PRO A 163 -13.01 -13.27 -18.83
N ALA A 164 -12.10 -13.09 -19.79
CA ALA A 164 -10.98 -14.01 -20.06
C ALA A 164 -9.75 -13.75 -19.20
N ALA A 165 -9.75 -12.74 -18.29
CA ALA A 165 -8.62 -12.45 -17.40
C ALA A 165 -8.62 -13.40 -16.20
N ARG A 166 -7.81 -14.46 -16.28
CA ARG A 166 -7.77 -15.58 -15.31
C ARG A 166 -6.66 -15.47 -14.27
N GLY A 167 -5.67 -14.60 -14.48
CA GLY A 167 -4.58 -14.41 -13.51
C GLY A 167 -5.13 -14.09 -12.12
N LEU A 168 -4.58 -14.74 -11.10
CA LEU A 168 -5.05 -14.59 -9.73
C LEU A 168 -4.62 -13.25 -9.13
N ARG A 169 -5.47 -12.72 -8.28
CA ARG A 169 -5.27 -11.50 -7.49
C ARG A 169 -5.63 -11.77 -6.04
N GLN A 170 -4.97 -11.06 -5.17
CA GLN A 170 -5.22 -11.15 -3.73
C GLN A 170 -5.20 -9.73 -3.13
N PRO A 171 -6.20 -8.88 -3.47
CA PRO A 171 -6.21 -7.48 -3.03
C PRO A 171 -6.27 -7.39 -1.52
N VAL A 172 -5.44 -6.54 -0.92
CA VAL A 172 -5.35 -6.32 0.53
C VAL A 172 -5.91 -4.95 0.89
N HIS A 173 -6.73 -4.89 1.93
CA HIS A 173 -7.27 -3.61 2.41
C HIS A 173 -6.18 -2.80 3.10
N ALA A 174 -6.15 -1.48 2.88
CA ALA A 174 -5.15 -0.58 3.46
C ALA A 174 -5.10 -0.63 5.00
N ASP A 175 -6.25 -0.86 5.65
CA ASP A 175 -6.33 -1.03 7.10
C ASP A 175 -5.70 -2.36 7.58
N ASP A 176 -5.76 -3.44 6.79
CA ASP A 176 -5.08 -4.71 7.12
C ASP A 176 -3.57 -4.58 6.97
N VAL A 177 -3.11 -3.78 5.98
CA VAL A 177 -1.70 -3.43 5.85
C VAL A 177 -1.23 -2.63 7.06
N ALA A 178 -2.03 -1.65 7.50
CA ALA A 178 -1.73 -0.87 8.71
C ALA A 178 -1.69 -1.77 9.96
N ALA A 179 -2.62 -2.73 10.09
CA ALA A 179 -2.61 -3.70 11.19
C ALA A 179 -1.32 -4.54 11.20
N ALA A 180 -0.85 -4.99 10.03
CA ALA A 180 0.40 -5.74 9.92
C ALA A 180 1.62 -4.88 10.30
N CYS A 181 1.64 -3.60 9.91
CA CYS A 181 2.70 -2.66 10.32
C CYS A 181 2.74 -2.50 11.84
N VAL A 182 1.59 -2.31 12.48
CA VAL A 182 1.51 -2.15 13.95
C VAL A 182 1.94 -3.44 14.65
N ALA A 183 1.46 -4.59 14.20
CA ALA A 183 1.84 -5.89 14.78
C ALA A 183 3.36 -6.14 14.66
N ALA A 184 4.00 -5.72 13.57
CA ALA A 184 5.45 -5.87 13.36
C ALA A 184 6.29 -5.03 14.35
N LEU A 185 5.70 -4.01 14.99
CA LEU A 185 6.36 -3.24 16.05
C LEU A 185 6.60 -4.05 17.33
N SER A 186 5.99 -5.22 17.51
CA SER A 186 6.31 -6.14 18.60
C SER A 186 7.72 -6.73 18.51
N GLY A 187 8.30 -6.81 17.31
CA GLY A 187 9.59 -7.46 17.04
C GLY A 187 9.47 -8.96 16.72
N ALA A 188 8.29 -9.55 16.76
CA ALA A 188 8.10 -10.96 16.48
C ALA A 188 8.51 -11.37 15.05
N ALA A 189 8.57 -10.41 14.12
CA ALA A 189 9.01 -10.60 12.75
C ALA A 189 10.35 -9.88 12.44
N ALA A 190 11.20 -9.67 13.46
CA ALA A 190 12.51 -9.05 13.26
C ALA A 190 13.35 -9.86 12.28
N GLY A 191 14.02 -9.17 11.34
CA GLY A 191 14.84 -9.79 10.30
C GLY A 191 14.06 -10.48 9.18
N GLN A 192 12.74 -10.26 9.06
CA GLN A 192 11.90 -10.93 8.09
C GLN A 192 11.41 -10.03 6.97
N VAL A 193 11.30 -10.61 5.77
CA VAL A 193 10.55 -10.06 4.65
C VAL A 193 9.27 -10.90 4.51
N LEU A 194 8.12 -10.28 4.80
CA LEU A 194 6.83 -10.99 4.81
C LEU A 194 5.97 -10.54 3.62
N GLU A 195 5.41 -11.51 2.93
CA GLU A 195 4.39 -11.25 1.92
C GLU A 195 3.05 -10.93 2.61
N LEU A 196 2.25 -10.05 1.98
CA LEU A 196 1.00 -9.57 2.55
C LEU A 196 -0.07 -9.46 1.46
N GLY A 197 -0.91 -10.47 1.36
CA GLY A 197 -2.11 -10.49 0.51
C GLY A 197 -3.38 -10.31 1.32
N GLY A 198 -4.51 -10.05 0.64
CA GLY A 198 -5.82 -10.13 1.27
C GLY A 198 -6.17 -11.56 1.69
N GLY A 199 -7.28 -11.74 2.41
CA GLY A 199 -7.72 -13.06 2.89
C GLY A 199 -8.31 -13.96 1.80
N GLU A 200 -8.32 -13.54 0.55
CA GLU A 200 -8.95 -14.28 -0.54
C GLU A 200 -8.19 -14.13 -1.85
N ARG A 201 -8.01 -15.24 -2.57
CA ARG A 201 -7.48 -15.29 -3.93
C ARG A 201 -8.65 -15.39 -4.92
N LEU A 202 -8.67 -14.53 -5.93
CA LEU A 202 -9.73 -14.49 -6.94
C LEU A 202 -9.14 -14.15 -8.32
N SER A 203 -9.83 -14.57 -9.39
CA SER A 203 -9.38 -14.20 -10.73
C SER A 203 -9.52 -12.69 -10.95
N TYR A 204 -8.70 -12.12 -11.83
CA TYR A 204 -8.80 -10.70 -12.20
C TYR A 204 -10.23 -10.34 -12.66
N ALA A 205 -10.89 -11.24 -13.41
CA ALA A 205 -12.28 -11.07 -13.82
C ALA A 205 -13.25 -11.00 -12.63
N GLN A 206 -13.07 -11.85 -11.60
CA GLN A 206 -13.88 -11.81 -10.39
C GLN A 206 -13.61 -10.54 -9.60
N MET A 207 -12.34 -10.13 -9.47
CA MET A 207 -11.98 -8.87 -8.82
C MET A 207 -12.69 -7.68 -9.46
N LEU A 208 -12.67 -7.55 -10.79
CA LEU A 208 -13.35 -6.46 -11.49
C LEU A 208 -14.87 -6.48 -11.27
N ARG A 209 -15.50 -7.67 -11.28
CA ARG A 209 -16.95 -7.79 -10.97
C ARG A 209 -17.27 -7.29 -9.58
N ARG A 210 -16.44 -7.62 -8.56
CA ARG A 210 -16.66 -7.14 -7.20
C ARG A 210 -16.40 -5.64 -7.06
N VAL A 211 -15.39 -5.09 -7.73
CA VAL A 211 -15.20 -3.62 -7.80
C VAL A 211 -16.46 -2.97 -8.35
N ARG A 212 -17.00 -3.46 -9.48
CA ARG A 212 -18.23 -2.93 -10.06
C ARG A 212 -19.41 -2.99 -9.09
N ALA A 213 -19.59 -4.12 -8.41
CA ALA A 213 -20.67 -4.29 -7.42
C ALA A 213 -20.53 -3.30 -6.25
N GLY A 214 -19.29 -3.00 -5.84
CA GLY A 214 -18.98 -2.07 -4.74
C GLY A 214 -18.94 -0.59 -5.13
N LEU A 215 -19.41 -0.18 -6.33
CA LEU A 215 -19.38 1.23 -6.74
C LEU A 215 -20.45 2.10 -6.07
N GLY A 216 -21.46 1.51 -5.46
CA GLY A 216 -22.61 2.22 -4.88
C GLY A 216 -23.51 2.92 -5.90
N ARG A 217 -23.25 2.74 -7.21
CA ARG A 217 -24.02 3.33 -8.32
C ARG A 217 -24.13 2.33 -9.47
N PRO A 218 -25.27 2.24 -10.15
CA PRO A 218 -25.42 1.35 -11.31
C PRO A 218 -24.50 1.78 -12.45
N THR A 219 -23.85 0.80 -13.06
CA THR A 219 -22.96 0.98 -14.21
C THR A 219 -23.25 -0.09 -15.27
N LEU A 220 -23.13 0.26 -16.55
CA LEU A 220 -23.19 -0.70 -17.64
C LEU A 220 -21.83 -1.42 -17.73
N GLY A 221 -21.84 -2.75 -17.63
CA GLY A 221 -20.63 -3.56 -17.82
C GLY A 221 -20.35 -3.76 -19.30
N LEU A 222 -19.18 -3.34 -19.75
CA LEU A 222 -18.71 -3.54 -21.13
C LEU A 222 -17.75 -4.73 -21.15
N PRO A 223 -18.14 -5.89 -21.69
CA PRO A 223 -17.21 -6.99 -21.88
C PRO A 223 -16.18 -6.61 -22.95
N LEU A 224 -14.92 -6.62 -22.59
CA LEU A 224 -13.80 -6.36 -23.49
C LEU A 224 -13.10 -7.68 -23.83
N ASP A 225 -12.88 -7.91 -25.12
CA ASP A 225 -12.08 -9.05 -25.57
C ASP A 225 -10.59 -8.76 -25.33
N ILE A 226 -9.92 -9.72 -24.70
CA ILE A 226 -8.48 -9.63 -24.41
C ILE A 226 -7.64 -9.61 -25.70
N ASN A 227 -8.12 -10.24 -26.78
CA ASN A 227 -7.43 -10.23 -28.07
C ASN A 227 -7.53 -8.85 -28.73
N LEU A 228 -8.68 -8.17 -28.60
CA LEU A 228 -8.84 -6.79 -29.07
C LEU A 228 -7.91 -5.87 -28.30
N LEU A 229 -7.81 -6.02 -26.97
CA LEU A 229 -6.85 -5.28 -26.15
C LEU A 229 -5.41 -5.53 -26.61
N ARG A 230 -5.04 -6.79 -26.92
CA ARG A 230 -3.70 -7.14 -27.44
C ARG A 230 -3.45 -6.46 -28.79
N ALA A 231 -4.40 -6.47 -29.69
CA ALA A 231 -4.27 -5.80 -30.99
C ALA A 231 -4.06 -4.29 -30.83
N VAL A 232 -4.86 -3.63 -29.98
CA VAL A 232 -4.72 -2.20 -29.68
C VAL A 232 -3.37 -1.88 -29.05
N THR A 233 -2.90 -2.68 -28.09
CA THR A 233 -1.58 -2.48 -27.44
C THR A 233 -0.43 -2.72 -28.42
N TRP A 234 -0.57 -3.65 -29.35
CA TRP A 234 0.41 -3.91 -30.40
C TRP A 234 0.51 -2.73 -31.39
N ILE A 235 -0.63 -2.20 -31.85
CA ILE A 235 -0.69 -1.05 -32.78
C ILE A 235 -0.15 0.23 -32.13
N THR A 236 -0.48 0.47 -30.84
CA THR A 236 -0.10 1.70 -30.15
C THR A 236 1.31 1.65 -29.54
N GLY A 237 1.96 0.49 -29.53
CA GLY A 237 3.25 0.26 -28.84
C GLY A 237 3.19 0.44 -27.32
N ARG A 238 1.98 0.64 -26.76
CA ARG A 238 1.76 0.89 -25.33
C ARG A 238 0.88 -0.20 -24.72
N GLY A 239 1.30 -0.75 -23.57
CA GLY A 239 0.48 -1.67 -22.79
C GLY A 239 0.77 -3.16 -22.95
N GLY A 240 1.90 -3.58 -23.53
CA GLY A 240 2.29 -4.99 -23.60
C GLY A 240 2.34 -5.67 -22.22
N GLY A 241 2.84 -4.98 -21.21
CA GLY A 241 2.81 -5.42 -19.82
C GLY A 241 1.39 -5.52 -19.23
N MET A 242 0.40 -4.77 -19.74
CA MET A 242 -0.99 -4.87 -19.25
C MET A 242 -1.60 -6.24 -19.58
N VAL A 243 -1.46 -6.73 -20.81
CA VAL A 243 -2.00 -8.03 -21.22
C VAL A 243 -1.32 -9.20 -20.47
N GLN A 244 -0.01 -9.09 -20.27
CA GLN A 244 0.73 -10.09 -19.51
C GLN A 244 0.24 -10.12 -18.05
N ARG A 245 0.04 -8.96 -17.42
CA ARG A 245 -0.53 -8.85 -16.06
C ARG A 245 -1.90 -9.53 -15.93
N LEU A 246 -2.73 -9.53 -16.97
CA LEU A 246 -4.04 -10.20 -16.92
C LEU A 246 -3.95 -11.74 -16.80
N LYS A 247 -2.82 -12.32 -17.17
CA LYS A 247 -2.56 -13.77 -17.13
C LYS A 247 -1.70 -14.20 -15.97
N GLN A 248 -0.80 -13.35 -15.49
CA GLN A 248 0.11 -13.64 -14.38
C GLN A 248 -0.59 -13.50 -13.03
N ASP A 249 -0.23 -14.36 -12.09
CA ASP A 249 -0.72 -14.29 -10.73
C ASP A 249 0.01 -13.21 -9.93
N LEU A 250 -0.72 -12.51 -9.09
CA LEU A 250 -0.20 -11.61 -8.06
C LEU A 250 -0.86 -12.00 -6.74
N VAL A 251 -0.24 -12.98 -6.10
CA VAL A 251 -0.68 -13.58 -4.84
C VAL A 251 0.46 -13.60 -3.85
N ALA A 252 0.15 -13.71 -2.59
CA ALA A 252 1.08 -13.73 -1.47
C ALA A 252 0.85 -15.00 -0.63
N ASP A 253 1.89 -15.44 0.05
CA ASP A 253 1.78 -16.42 1.12
C ASP A 253 1.62 -15.70 2.46
N ASN A 254 0.40 -15.72 3.00
CA ASN A 254 0.08 -15.12 4.30
C ASN A 254 0.44 -16.04 5.49
N GLY A 255 0.94 -17.25 5.28
CA GLY A 255 1.27 -18.19 6.34
C GLY A 255 2.27 -17.61 7.35
N PRO A 256 3.45 -17.14 6.91
CA PRO A 256 4.42 -16.49 7.81
C PRO A 256 3.89 -15.23 8.48
N LEU A 257 3.09 -14.41 7.78
CA LEU A 257 2.44 -13.22 8.33
C LEU A 257 1.53 -13.60 9.51
N GLN A 258 0.68 -14.60 9.32
CA GLN A 258 -0.23 -15.08 10.35
C GLN A 258 0.52 -15.69 11.53
N ALA A 259 1.53 -16.53 11.26
CA ALA A 259 2.28 -17.22 12.29
C ALA A 259 3.08 -16.26 13.19
N LEU A 260 3.71 -15.23 12.61
CA LEU A 260 4.58 -14.31 13.34
C LEU A 260 3.83 -13.11 13.91
N LEU A 261 2.84 -12.59 13.19
CA LEU A 261 2.17 -11.34 13.54
C LEU A 261 0.71 -11.52 13.97
N GLY A 262 0.14 -12.72 13.85
CA GLY A 262 -1.27 -12.99 14.17
C GLY A 262 -2.26 -12.24 13.27
N VAL A 263 -1.82 -11.71 12.12
CA VAL A 263 -2.65 -10.89 11.24
C VAL A 263 -3.36 -11.75 10.22
N ASN A 264 -4.69 -11.63 10.18
CA ASN A 264 -5.57 -12.32 9.25
C ASN A 264 -6.27 -11.28 8.37
N PRO A 265 -5.76 -10.95 7.18
CA PRO A 265 -6.38 -9.98 6.30
C PRO A 265 -7.78 -10.39 5.87
N ARG A 266 -8.69 -9.41 5.72
CA ARG A 266 -10.06 -9.63 5.28
C ARG A 266 -10.16 -10.07 3.82
N GLY A 267 -11.25 -10.77 3.45
CA GLY A 267 -11.58 -11.07 2.05
C GLY A 267 -11.92 -9.80 1.26
N PHE A 268 -11.84 -9.89 -0.07
CA PHE A 268 -12.06 -8.75 -0.97
C PHE A 268 -13.56 -8.44 -1.12
N ARG A 269 -14.07 -7.52 -0.32
CA ARG A 269 -15.46 -7.03 -0.35
C ARG A 269 -15.49 -5.50 -0.38
N PRO A 270 -15.11 -4.87 -1.51
CA PRO A 270 -15.08 -3.41 -1.58
C PRO A 270 -16.50 -2.84 -1.56
N GLY A 271 -16.69 -1.77 -0.77
CA GLY A 271 -17.88 -0.93 -0.75
C GLY A 271 -17.59 0.44 -1.35
N PRO A 272 -18.60 1.35 -1.45
CA PRO A 272 -18.45 2.70 -1.99
C PRO A 272 -17.40 3.53 -1.25
N GLU A 273 -17.26 3.33 0.05
CA GLU A 273 -16.29 4.00 0.93
C GLU A 273 -14.84 3.75 0.51
N CYS A 274 -14.56 2.59 -0.10
CA CYS A 274 -13.21 2.23 -0.55
C CYS A 274 -12.66 3.15 -1.64
N TRP A 275 -13.52 3.88 -2.34
CA TRP A 275 -13.17 4.71 -3.50
C TRP A 275 -13.10 6.20 -3.18
N ILE A 276 -13.38 6.58 -1.93
CA ILE A 276 -13.41 7.97 -1.45
C ILE A 276 -12.21 8.18 -0.53
N ALA A 277 -11.44 9.26 -0.74
CA ALA A 277 -10.34 9.60 0.17
C ALA A 277 -10.88 10.01 1.55
N ALA A 278 -10.24 9.59 2.63
CA ALA A 278 -10.69 9.83 4.01
C ALA A 278 -10.97 11.32 4.31
N ALA A 279 -10.17 12.24 3.77
CA ALA A 279 -10.41 13.68 3.88
C ALA A 279 -11.73 14.17 3.24
N GLN A 280 -12.42 13.34 2.44
CA GLN A 280 -13.74 13.63 1.87
C GLN A 280 -14.87 12.95 2.65
N GLN A 281 -14.55 12.03 3.57
CA GLN A 281 -15.55 11.35 4.40
C GLN A 281 -16.02 12.24 5.53
N ASP A 282 -15.14 13.07 6.09
CA ASP A 282 -15.48 14.01 7.20
C ASP A 282 -16.40 15.15 6.75
N GLY A 283 -16.47 15.45 5.43
CA GLY A 283 -17.34 16.49 4.86
C GLY A 283 -18.79 16.07 4.57
N HIS A 284 -19.11 14.78 4.57
CA HIS A 284 -20.48 14.30 4.26
C HIS A 284 -21.34 13.99 5.50
N GLY A 285 -20.74 13.99 6.69
CA GLY A 285 -21.44 13.78 7.95
C GLY A 285 -22.09 15.02 8.57
N ALA A 286 -21.86 16.23 8.01
CA ALA A 286 -22.27 17.49 8.64
C ALA A 286 -23.50 18.16 8.03
N VAL A 287 -24.24 17.53 7.11
CA VAL A 287 -25.43 18.13 6.45
C VAL A 287 -26.68 17.26 6.57
N THR A 288 -26.99 16.74 7.77
CA THR A 288 -28.34 16.28 8.08
C THR A 288 -28.64 16.54 9.54
N GLY A 289 -29.00 17.79 9.84
CA GLY A 289 -29.44 18.12 11.19
C GLY A 289 -29.74 19.62 11.35
N SER A 290 -30.71 20.16 10.60
CA SER A 290 -31.50 21.31 11.05
C SER A 290 -32.64 21.58 10.07
N SER A 291 -33.80 21.09 10.38
CA SER A 291 -35.09 21.76 10.20
C SER A 291 -36.13 21.06 11.05
#